data_ee1a3574d4ed0e7499361104d5d6f21d
#
_entry.id   ee1a3574d4ed0e7499361104d5d6f21d
#
_cell.length_a   1.000
_cell.length_b   1.000
_cell.length_c   1.000
_cell.angle_alpha   90.00
_cell.angle_beta   90.00
_cell.angle_gamma   90.00
#
_symmetry.space_group_name_H-M   'P 1'
#
loop_
_entity.id
_entity.type
_entity.pdbx_description
1 polymer ?
#
loop_
_entity_poly.entity_id
_entity_poly.type
_entity_poly.pdbx_seq_one_letter_code
_entity_poly.pdbx_strand_id
1 'polypeptide(L)'
;MKTETIAAIASAMTNSGIGIIRISGEDAFDVIDKIYRPQKGNKLLSQCKSHTIHYGHIYDEDEIIDEVMVLLMRAPNSYTREDTVEIDCHGGTLVMRRILEVVLKNGARPAEPGEFTKRAFLNGRIDLSQAESVMDVISSKNDFALKSSMQQLNGALTGKIKEIRGKIIHEIAFIESALDDPEHISIDGYGENLLIIIEKLMQKMNQMIASSENGSLLKEGINTVIVGKPNAGKSSLLNALVGRERAIVTDIAGTTRDVLEEQINLNGITLNIMDTAGIRSTEDVVEKIGVDKALSLVDKADFIIYVVDTSTALDENDEKIIDAIREKKAIILLNKSDLIQVTGEDEIKEKLSGADHKMIAISAKENLGIDVLEETITEMFFHGTISFNDEVYITNIRHKHALIQAVESLKLVKQSVENGMPEDFYSIDLMDAYEELGSITGETIGEDLVHEIFSKFCM
;
A
#
# COMPACT_ATOMS: atom_id res chain seq x y z
N MET A 1 7.50 28.10 -17.62
CA MET A 1 8.75 27.42 -18.05
C MET A 1 8.33 26.28 -18.96
N LYS A 2 9.02 26.09 -20.11
CA LYS A 2 8.81 24.88 -20.90
C LYS A 2 9.24 23.67 -20.07
N THR A 3 8.37 22.72 -19.87
CA THR A 3 8.74 21.45 -19.23
C THR A 3 9.49 20.59 -20.25
N GLU A 4 10.67 20.10 -19.88
CA GLU A 4 11.43 19.20 -20.74
C GLU A 4 10.63 17.94 -21.07
N THR A 5 10.70 17.51 -22.31
CA THR A 5 10.06 16.25 -22.73
C THR A 5 10.84 15.05 -22.17
N ILE A 6 10.15 14.16 -21.51
CA ILE A 6 10.71 12.97 -20.85
C ILE A 6 10.29 11.69 -21.56
N ALA A 7 11.12 10.65 -21.41
CA ALA A 7 10.78 9.31 -21.89
C ALA A 7 11.31 8.22 -20.97
N ALA A 8 10.57 7.12 -20.88
CA ALA A 8 10.99 5.90 -20.19
C ALA A 8 10.31 4.66 -20.76
N ILE A 9 10.87 3.48 -20.43
CA ILE A 9 10.20 2.20 -20.64
C ILE A 9 9.15 2.06 -19.54
N ALA A 10 7.88 1.95 -19.93
CA ALA A 10 6.73 1.91 -19.01
C ALA A 10 6.27 0.47 -18.67
N SER A 11 6.80 -0.54 -19.34
CA SER A 11 6.56 -1.96 -19.05
C SER A 11 7.74 -2.58 -18.32
N ALA A 12 7.53 -3.80 -17.75
CA ALA A 12 8.61 -4.52 -17.10
C ALA A 12 9.78 -4.83 -18.05
N MET A 13 11.01 -4.74 -17.55
CA MET A 13 12.25 -5.02 -18.30
C MET A 13 12.54 -6.52 -18.38
N THR A 14 11.56 -7.29 -18.84
CA THR A 14 11.66 -8.74 -19.06
C THR A 14 11.21 -9.07 -20.47
N ASN A 15 11.66 -10.20 -21.02
CA ASN A 15 11.17 -10.63 -22.33
C ASN A 15 9.67 -10.93 -22.30
N SER A 16 8.90 -10.17 -23.05
CA SER A 16 7.44 -10.26 -23.13
C SER A 16 6.98 -10.10 -24.57
N GLY A 17 5.69 -10.29 -24.84
CA GLY A 17 5.14 -10.08 -26.18
C GLY A 17 5.12 -8.60 -26.60
N ILE A 18 4.94 -7.69 -25.64
CA ILE A 18 4.82 -6.24 -25.86
C ILE A 18 5.67 -5.50 -24.84
N GLY A 19 6.39 -4.46 -25.30
CA GLY A 19 7.05 -3.46 -24.49
C GLY A 19 6.51 -2.08 -24.82
N ILE A 20 6.45 -1.19 -23.83
CA ILE A 20 5.90 0.17 -23.98
C ILE A 20 6.96 1.19 -23.62
N ILE A 21 7.22 2.13 -24.54
CA ILE A 21 8.00 3.34 -24.27
C ILE A 21 7.04 4.52 -24.25
N ARG A 22 7.04 5.27 -23.15
CA ARG A 22 6.20 6.45 -22.97
C ARG A 22 7.04 7.72 -23.10
N ILE A 23 6.52 8.70 -23.85
CA ILE A 23 7.07 10.04 -24.01
C ILE A 23 6.03 11.03 -23.53
N SER A 24 6.41 12.03 -22.70
CA SER A 24 5.51 13.08 -22.21
C SER A 24 6.20 14.44 -22.20
N GLY A 25 5.51 15.48 -22.66
CA GLY A 25 5.99 16.85 -22.69
C GLY A 25 5.58 17.58 -23.96
N GLU A 26 5.89 18.87 -24.02
CA GLU A 26 5.49 19.76 -25.14
C GLU A 26 6.01 19.28 -26.49
N ASP A 27 7.22 18.70 -26.55
CA ASP A 27 7.85 18.27 -27.81
C ASP A 27 7.62 16.77 -28.09
N ALA A 28 6.70 16.09 -27.38
CA ALA A 28 6.48 14.64 -27.54
C ALA A 28 6.13 14.22 -28.97
N PHE A 29 5.32 15.04 -29.67
CA PHE A 29 4.96 14.81 -31.06
C PHE A 29 6.11 15.11 -32.01
N ASP A 30 6.93 16.11 -31.74
CA ASP A 30 8.09 16.43 -32.57
C ASP A 30 9.16 15.35 -32.48
N VAL A 31 9.32 14.73 -31.31
CA VAL A 31 10.25 13.61 -31.10
C VAL A 31 9.81 12.39 -31.90
N ILE A 32 8.52 11.99 -31.80
CA ILE A 32 8.04 10.80 -32.49
C ILE A 32 8.02 10.98 -34.02
N ASP A 33 7.70 12.16 -34.54
CA ASP A 33 7.66 12.43 -35.96
C ASP A 33 9.03 12.29 -36.63
N LYS A 34 10.14 12.46 -35.91
CA LYS A 34 11.49 12.28 -36.43
C LYS A 34 11.88 10.81 -36.62
N ILE A 35 11.33 9.92 -35.81
CA ILE A 35 11.77 8.51 -35.72
C ILE A 35 10.74 7.52 -36.27
N TYR A 36 9.49 7.93 -36.45
CA TYR A 36 8.39 7.07 -36.91
C TYR A 36 8.10 7.24 -38.37
N ARG A 37 7.90 6.13 -39.06
CA ARG A 37 7.40 6.11 -40.43
C ARG A 37 6.17 5.21 -40.54
N PRO A 38 5.03 5.72 -41.06
CA PRO A 38 3.80 4.92 -41.15
C PRO A 38 3.94 3.83 -42.22
N GLN A 39 3.25 2.71 -42.04
CA GLN A 39 3.22 1.61 -43.01
C GLN A 39 2.65 2.05 -44.38
N LYS A 40 1.72 3.00 -44.39
CA LYS A 40 1.12 3.56 -45.62
C LYS A 40 0.96 5.08 -45.48
N GLY A 41 1.30 5.79 -46.56
CA GLY A 41 1.21 7.26 -46.61
C GLY A 41 2.39 7.94 -45.93
N ASN A 42 2.33 9.29 -45.81
CA ASN A 42 3.40 10.12 -45.27
C ASN A 42 2.86 11.13 -44.24
N LYS A 43 1.72 10.82 -43.61
CA LYS A 43 1.13 11.75 -42.64
C LYS A 43 1.91 11.72 -41.33
N LEU A 44 2.30 12.90 -40.85
CA LEU A 44 2.95 13.06 -39.55
C LEU A 44 1.97 12.78 -38.38
N LEU A 45 2.45 12.20 -37.30
CA LEU A 45 1.64 11.90 -36.10
C LEU A 45 1.16 13.18 -35.42
N SER A 46 1.96 14.25 -35.45
CA SER A 46 1.57 15.58 -34.96
C SER A 46 0.33 16.16 -35.69
N GLN A 47 -0.02 15.69 -36.87
CA GLN A 47 -1.22 16.08 -37.61
C GLN A 47 -2.43 15.15 -37.36
N CYS A 48 -2.25 14.10 -36.55
CA CYS A 48 -3.29 13.14 -36.25
C CYS A 48 -4.14 13.58 -35.06
N LYS A 49 -5.34 13.02 -34.94
CA LYS A 49 -6.23 13.29 -33.82
C LYS A 49 -5.72 12.59 -32.53
N SER A 50 -6.06 13.17 -31.38
CA SER A 50 -5.85 12.53 -30.09
C SER A 50 -6.64 11.22 -29.96
N HIS A 51 -6.16 10.30 -29.14
CA HIS A 51 -6.75 8.97 -28.88
C HIS A 51 -6.89 8.12 -30.14
N THR A 52 -5.84 8.13 -30.96
CA THR A 52 -5.72 7.29 -32.15
C THR A 52 -4.47 6.43 -32.10
N ILE A 53 -4.54 5.27 -32.74
CA ILE A 53 -3.44 4.30 -32.83
C ILE A 53 -2.96 4.25 -34.28
N HIS A 54 -1.64 4.25 -34.44
CA HIS A 54 -0.98 4.29 -35.76
C HIS A 54 0.03 3.16 -35.86
N TYR A 55 -0.08 2.38 -36.90
CA TYR A 55 0.81 1.28 -37.22
C TYR A 55 1.93 1.69 -38.17
N GLY A 56 3.17 1.33 -37.86
CA GLY A 56 4.34 1.68 -38.65
C GLY A 56 5.64 1.13 -38.04
N HIS A 57 6.74 1.83 -38.26
CA HIS A 57 8.07 1.40 -37.88
C HIS A 57 8.83 2.52 -37.18
N ILE A 58 9.68 2.18 -36.24
CA ILE A 58 10.68 3.09 -35.63
C ILE A 58 12.01 2.91 -36.37
N TYR A 59 12.63 4.03 -36.69
CA TYR A 59 13.90 4.13 -37.40
C TYR A 59 14.95 4.82 -36.56
N ASP A 60 16.19 4.33 -36.61
CA ASP A 60 17.39 5.12 -36.29
C ASP A 60 18.08 5.47 -37.62
N GLU A 61 17.95 6.72 -38.04
CA GLU A 61 18.33 7.20 -39.38
C GLU A 61 17.61 6.40 -40.49
N ASP A 62 18.28 5.45 -41.14
CA ASP A 62 17.72 4.60 -42.18
C ASP A 62 17.53 3.13 -41.74
N GLU A 63 17.96 2.75 -40.52
CA GLU A 63 17.80 1.40 -40.02
C GLU A 63 16.44 1.24 -39.33
N ILE A 64 15.69 0.21 -39.73
CA ILE A 64 14.46 -0.19 -39.05
C ILE A 64 14.83 -0.87 -37.72
N ILE A 65 14.35 -0.35 -36.58
CA ILE A 65 14.54 -0.97 -35.28
C ILE A 65 13.44 -1.98 -34.99
N ASP A 66 12.18 -1.56 -35.20
CA ASP A 66 11.04 -2.41 -34.89
C ASP A 66 9.76 -1.94 -35.60
N GLU A 67 8.81 -2.84 -35.70
CA GLU A 67 7.45 -2.63 -36.15
C GLU A 67 6.58 -2.35 -34.93
N VAL A 68 5.84 -1.23 -34.93
CA VAL A 68 5.22 -0.70 -33.68
C VAL A 68 3.79 -0.21 -33.95
N MET A 69 3.05 -0.11 -32.81
CA MET A 69 1.84 0.70 -32.73
C MET A 69 2.14 1.94 -31.88
N VAL A 70 1.74 3.12 -32.36
CA VAL A 70 1.94 4.38 -31.65
C VAL A 70 0.60 4.96 -31.25
N LEU A 71 0.43 5.19 -29.94
CA LEU A 71 -0.76 5.80 -29.35
C LEU A 71 -0.50 7.28 -29.10
N LEU A 72 -1.47 8.12 -29.42
CA LEU A 72 -1.39 9.57 -29.33
C LEU A 72 -2.39 10.12 -28.32
N MET A 73 -1.94 10.88 -27.35
CA MET A 73 -2.77 11.55 -26.35
C MET A 73 -2.36 13.02 -26.25
N ARG A 74 -3.27 13.93 -26.59
CA ARG A 74 -3.01 15.37 -26.51
C ARG A 74 -3.44 15.94 -25.17
N ALA A 75 -2.69 16.92 -24.70
CA ALA A 75 -3.03 17.73 -23.55
C ALA A 75 -4.45 18.35 -23.70
N PRO A 76 -5.25 18.46 -22.61
CA PRO A 76 -4.99 17.94 -21.27
C PRO A 76 -5.48 16.49 -21.05
N ASN A 77 -5.90 15.79 -22.09
CA ASN A 77 -6.53 14.48 -22.03
C ASN A 77 -5.47 13.35 -22.14
N SER A 78 -4.53 13.32 -21.19
CA SER A 78 -3.48 12.31 -21.07
C SER A 78 -3.20 11.97 -19.61
N TYR A 79 -2.31 11.01 -19.34
CA TYR A 79 -1.94 10.65 -17.98
C TYR A 79 -1.30 11.81 -17.21
N THR A 80 -0.40 12.55 -17.85
CA THR A 80 0.34 13.67 -17.25
C THR A 80 -0.34 15.03 -17.44
N ARG A 81 -1.44 15.10 -18.20
CA ARG A 81 -2.03 16.32 -18.77
C ARG A 81 -1.12 17.06 -19.74
N GLU A 82 -0.01 16.45 -20.18
CA GLU A 82 0.85 16.93 -21.24
C GLU A 82 0.56 16.16 -22.53
N ASP A 83 1.13 16.60 -23.66
CA ASP A 83 1.16 15.78 -24.88
C ASP A 83 1.93 14.50 -24.58
N THR A 84 1.32 13.35 -24.85
CA THR A 84 1.86 12.04 -24.52
C THR A 84 1.80 11.12 -25.73
N VAL A 85 2.88 10.38 -25.94
CA VAL A 85 2.98 9.35 -26.97
C VAL A 85 3.41 8.04 -26.30
N GLU A 86 2.73 6.94 -26.63
CA GLU A 86 3.17 5.60 -26.25
C GLU A 86 3.52 4.82 -27.52
N ILE A 87 4.68 4.16 -27.47
CA ILE A 87 5.20 3.30 -28.53
C ILE A 87 5.10 1.87 -28.01
N ASP A 88 4.14 1.11 -28.55
CA ASP A 88 4.01 -0.33 -28.29
C ASP A 88 4.88 -1.07 -29.29
N CYS A 89 5.96 -1.67 -28.81
CA CYS A 89 6.96 -2.42 -29.57
C CYS A 89 7.01 -3.87 -29.14
N HIS A 90 7.82 -4.70 -29.81
CA HIS A 90 8.12 -6.03 -29.31
C HIS A 90 8.86 -5.95 -27.97
N GLY A 91 8.42 -6.78 -26.98
CA GLY A 91 8.87 -6.73 -25.59
C GLY A 91 10.24 -7.34 -25.33
N GLY A 92 11.14 -7.35 -26.32
CA GLY A 92 12.53 -7.72 -26.13
C GLY A 92 13.32 -6.62 -25.44
N THR A 93 14.10 -6.94 -24.39
CA THR A 93 14.87 -5.93 -23.61
C THR A 93 15.82 -5.11 -24.49
N LEU A 94 16.41 -5.72 -25.53
CA LEU A 94 17.29 -5.02 -26.47
C LEU A 94 16.50 -4.05 -27.36
N VAL A 95 15.34 -4.46 -27.86
CA VAL A 95 14.47 -3.63 -28.73
C VAL A 95 13.99 -2.40 -27.96
N MET A 96 13.47 -2.60 -26.75
CA MET A 96 13.02 -1.49 -25.89
C MET A 96 14.13 -0.48 -25.59
N ARG A 97 15.35 -0.96 -25.28
CA ARG A 97 16.51 -0.07 -25.06
C ARG A 97 16.87 0.72 -26.32
N ARG A 98 16.95 0.08 -27.49
CA ARG A 98 17.26 0.77 -28.75
C ARG A 98 16.24 1.84 -29.10
N ILE A 99 14.93 1.54 -28.92
CA ILE A 99 13.88 2.53 -29.17
C ILE A 99 14.01 3.70 -28.19
N LEU A 100 14.22 3.44 -26.88
CA LEU A 100 14.43 4.50 -25.90
C LEU A 100 15.64 5.36 -26.26
N GLU A 101 16.78 4.76 -26.61
CA GLU A 101 18.00 5.49 -27.03
C GLU A 101 17.72 6.43 -28.20
N VAL A 102 16.96 5.98 -29.21
CA VAL A 102 16.60 6.82 -30.36
C VAL A 102 15.64 7.94 -29.95
N VAL A 103 14.68 7.69 -29.08
CA VAL A 103 13.80 8.72 -28.51
C VAL A 103 14.61 9.80 -27.80
N LEU A 104 15.58 9.40 -26.95
CA LEU A 104 16.46 10.34 -26.23
C LEU A 104 17.38 11.13 -27.19
N LYS A 105 17.95 10.47 -28.20
CA LYS A 105 18.77 11.13 -29.24
C LYS A 105 17.99 12.22 -30.00
N ASN A 106 16.65 12.10 -30.08
CA ASN A 106 15.79 13.00 -30.84
C ASN A 106 15.12 14.12 -30.04
N GLY A 107 15.45 14.27 -28.74
CA GLY A 107 15.08 15.45 -27.95
C GLY A 107 14.31 15.21 -26.68
N ALA A 108 14.06 13.96 -26.28
CA ALA A 108 13.61 13.65 -24.94
C ALA A 108 14.80 13.45 -23.99
N ARG A 109 14.60 13.65 -22.69
CA ARG A 109 15.51 13.16 -21.65
C ARG A 109 14.94 11.94 -20.93
N PRO A 110 15.78 11.14 -20.23
CA PRO A 110 15.27 10.08 -19.36
C PRO A 110 14.36 10.66 -18.29
N ALA A 111 13.24 9.98 -18.02
CA ALA A 111 12.39 10.30 -16.90
C ALA A 111 13.06 9.89 -15.58
N GLU A 112 12.85 10.69 -14.52
CA GLU A 112 13.19 10.31 -13.16
C GLU A 112 12.18 9.26 -12.63
N PRO A 113 12.53 8.48 -11.57
CA PRO A 113 11.57 7.61 -10.91
C PRO A 113 10.30 8.36 -10.52
N GLY A 114 9.13 7.81 -10.87
CA GLY A 114 7.83 8.40 -10.59
C GLY A 114 7.49 9.71 -11.32
N GLU A 115 8.32 10.19 -12.25
CA GLU A 115 8.15 11.52 -12.85
C GLU A 115 6.83 11.68 -13.62
N PHE A 116 6.33 10.66 -14.29
CA PHE A 116 5.02 10.74 -14.96
C PHE A 116 3.88 11.00 -13.95
N THR A 117 3.90 10.31 -12.82
CA THR A 117 2.89 10.48 -11.76
C THR A 117 3.07 11.82 -11.04
N LYS A 118 4.33 12.27 -10.83
CA LYS A 118 4.66 13.59 -10.31
C LYS A 118 4.08 14.70 -11.19
N ARG A 119 4.22 14.59 -12.52
CA ARG A 119 3.63 15.54 -13.47
C ARG A 119 2.10 15.51 -13.46
N ALA A 120 1.49 14.32 -13.34
CA ALA A 120 0.05 14.19 -13.20
C ALA A 120 -0.46 14.92 -11.93
N PHE A 121 0.29 14.87 -10.83
CA PHE A 121 0.02 15.64 -9.61
C PHE A 121 0.24 17.14 -9.81
N LEU A 122 1.40 17.57 -10.30
CA LEU A 122 1.73 18.98 -10.52
C LEU A 122 0.76 19.67 -11.49
N ASN A 123 0.30 18.95 -12.52
CA ASN A 123 -0.68 19.43 -13.48
C ASN A 123 -2.15 19.30 -12.99
N GLY A 124 -2.36 18.94 -11.72
CA GLY A 124 -3.66 18.88 -11.07
C GLY A 124 -4.61 17.82 -11.60
N ARG A 125 -4.08 16.73 -12.22
CA ARG A 125 -4.92 15.59 -12.61
C ARG A 125 -5.32 14.75 -11.40
N ILE A 126 -4.40 14.52 -10.50
CA ILE A 126 -4.54 13.76 -9.27
C ILE A 126 -3.94 14.57 -8.12
N ASP A 127 -4.42 14.36 -6.90
CA ASP A 127 -3.77 14.88 -5.69
C ASP A 127 -2.71 13.91 -5.16
N LEU A 128 -2.01 14.29 -4.07
CA LEU A 128 -0.92 13.49 -3.56
C LEU A 128 -1.38 12.14 -3.01
N SER A 129 -2.53 12.07 -2.33
CA SER A 129 -3.07 10.80 -1.82
C SER A 129 -3.44 9.84 -2.95
N GLN A 130 -3.96 10.37 -4.06
CA GLN A 130 -4.23 9.59 -5.27
C GLN A 130 -2.95 9.16 -5.97
N ALA A 131 -1.91 10.01 -5.99
CA ALA A 131 -0.61 9.65 -6.54
C ALA A 131 0.03 8.48 -5.77
N GLU A 132 0.04 8.54 -4.44
CA GLU A 132 0.52 7.43 -3.59
C GLU A 132 -0.29 6.14 -3.85
N SER A 133 -1.60 6.27 -4.08
CA SER A 133 -2.46 5.12 -4.38
C SER A 133 -2.13 4.43 -5.70
N VAL A 134 -1.50 5.11 -6.67
CA VAL A 134 -1.01 4.46 -7.91
C VAL A 134 -0.01 3.36 -7.57
N MET A 135 0.94 3.64 -6.67
CA MET A 135 1.92 2.64 -6.22
C MET A 135 1.26 1.52 -5.43
N ASP A 136 0.26 1.87 -4.59
CA ASP A 136 -0.49 0.89 -3.81
C ASP A 136 -1.26 -0.09 -4.70
N VAL A 137 -1.85 0.39 -5.81
CA VAL A 137 -2.49 -0.47 -6.82
C VAL A 137 -1.48 -1.42 -7.47
N ILE A 138 -0.31 -0.90 -7.87
CA ILE A 138 0.73 -1.70 -8.53
C ILE A 138 1.32 -2.76 -7.60
N SER A 139 1.48 -2.44 -6.30
CA SER A 139 2.08 -3.32 -5.30
C SER A 139 1.07 -4.17 -4.53
N SER A 140 -0.22 -4.07 -4.84
CA SER A 140 -1.29 -4.82 -4.15
C SER A 140 -1.07 -6.34 -4.26
N LYS A 141 -1.09 -7.02 -3.11
CA LYS A 141 -0.85 -8.46 -2.99
C LYS A 141 -2.13 -9.29 -2.81
N ASN A 142 -3.25 -8.63 -2.56
CA ASN A 142 -4.55 -9.26 -2.38
C ASN A 142 -5.69 -8.35 -2.88
N ASP A 143 -6.87 -8.92 -3.07
CA ASP A 143 -8.04 -8.21 -3.61
C ASP A 143 -8.51 -7.06 -2.72
N PHE A 144 -8.33 -7.19 -1.41
CA PHE A 144 -8.72 -6.13 -0.47
C PHE A 144 -7.79 -4.91 -0.60
N ALA A 145 -6.46 -5.14 -0.62
CA ALA A 145 -5.47 -4.08 -0.85
C ALA A 145 -5.74 -3.38 -2.18
N LEU A 146 -5.98 -4.15 -3.25
CA LEU A 146 -6.32 -3.60 -4.56
C LEU A 146 -7.59 -2.75 -4.52
N LYS A 147 -8.67 -3.25 -3.90
CA LYS A 147 -9.95 -2.53 -3.79
C LYS A 147 -9.80 -1.23 -2.99
N SER A 148 -9.10 -1.27 -1.85
CA SER A 148 -8.83 -0.10 -1.01
C SER A 148 -8.02 0.95 -1.77
N SER A 149 -6.94 0.52 -2.44
CA SER A 149 -6.09 1.40 -3.24
C SER A 149 -6.86 2.03 -4.41
N MET A 150 -7.74 1.28 -5.06
CA MET A 150 -8.62 1.81 -6.12
C MET A 150 -9.64 2.82 -5.59
N GLN A 151 -10.19 2.62 -4.39
CA GLN A 151 -11.07 3.62 -3.77
C GLN A 151 -10.31 4.93 -3.47
N GLN A 152 -9.09 4.84 -2.95
CA GLN A 152 -8.25 6.01 -2.70
C GLN A 152 -7.86 6.71 -4.01
N LEU A 153 -7.46 5.95 -5.05
CA LEU A 153 -7.15 6.48 -6.38
C LEU A 153 -8.36 7.22 -6.99
N ASN A 154 -9.58 6.75 -6.73
CA ASN A 154 -10.81 7.41 -7.14
C ASN A 154 -11.20 8.61 -6.26
N GLY A 155 -10.36 9.00 -5.29
CA GLY A 155 -10.53 10.21 -4.48
C GLY A 155 -11.45 10.06 -3.25
N ALA A 156 -11.71 8.85 -2.77
CA ALA A 156 -12.56 8.63 -1.62
C ALA A 156 -11.98 9.28 -0.34
N LEU A 157 -10.66 9.20 -0.13
CA LEU A 157 -9.98 9.90 0.97
C LEU A 157 -10.02 11.41 0.78
N THR A 158 -9.68 11.89 -0.42
CA THR A 158 -9.73 13.31 -0.79
C THR A 158 -11.07 13.93 -0.50
N GLY A 159 -12.17 13.24 -0.83
CA GLY A 159 -13.53 13.71 -0.56
C GLY A 159 -13.79 13.92 0.92
N LYS A 160 -13.39 12.97 1.78
CA LYS A 160 -13.54 13.07 3.25
C LYS A 160 -12.67 14.19 3.83
N ILE A 161 -11.42 14.32 3.39
CA ILE A 161 -10.53 15.41 3.84
C ILE A 161 -11.08 16.78 3.43
N LYS A 162 -11.54 16.92 2.18
CA LYS A 162 -12.16 18.19 1.71
C LYS A 162 -13.42 18.55 2.50
N GLU A 163 -14.25 17.57 2.86
CA GLU A 163 -15.43 17.82 3.71
C GLU A 163 -15.04 18.38 5.09
N ILE A 164 -14.03 17.76 5.74
CA ILE A 164 -13.55 18.18 7.06
C ILE A 164 -12.93 19.57 6.96
N ARG A 165 -12.02 19.79 6.02
CA ARG A 165 -11.38 21.09 5.78
C ARG A 165 -12.38 22.19 5.43
N GLY A 166 -13.41 21.87 4.63
CA GLY A 166 -14.48 22.80 4.31
C GLY A 166 -15.25 23.31 5.53
N LYS A 167 -15.41 22.47 6.56
CA LYS A 167 -16.02 22.90 7.83
C LYS A 167 -15.07 23.77 8.64
N ILE A 168 -13.79 23.38 8.74
CA ILE A 168 -12.78 24.14 9.49
C ILE A 168 -12.61 25.55 8.89
N ILE A 169 -12.45 25.66 7.56
CA ILE A 169 -12.27 26.97 6.91
C ILE A 169 -13.51 27.85 7.04
N HIS A 170 -14.71 27.25 7.10
CA HIS A 170 -15.94 28.00 7.35
C HIS A 170 -15.92 28.64 8.74
N GLU A 171 -15.49 27.92 9.77
CA GLU A 171 -15.40 28.46 11.14
C GLU A 171 -14.30 29.51 11.24
N ILE A 172 -13.14 29.32 10.61
CA ILE A 172 -12.08 30.32 10.54
C ILE A 172 -12.62 31.60 9.89
N ALA A 173 -13.27 31.51 8.74
CA ALA A 173 -13.80 32.64 8.01
C ALA A 173 -14.89 33.39 8.83
N PHE A 174 -15.70 32.67 9.61
CA PHE A 174 -16.69 33.30 10.50
C PHE A 174 -16.01 34.09 11.62
N ILE A 175 -15.00 33.49 12.31
CA ILE A 175 -14.25 34.15 13.38
C ILE A 175 -13.58 35.43 12.86
N GLU A 176 -12.82 35.31 11.75
CA GLU A 176 -12.13 36.45 11.14
C GLU A 176 -13.12 37.57 10.75
N SER A 177 -14.27 37.20 10.16
CA SER A 177 -15.31 38.17 9.81
C SER A 177 -15.93 38.88 11.04
N ALA A 178 -16.11 38.14 12.14
CA ALA A 178 -16.64 38.68 13.38
C ALA A 178 -15.64 39.61 14.12
N LEU A 179 -14.34 39.28 14.00
CA LEU A 179 -13.27 40.12 14.53
C LEU A 179 -13.13 41.46 13.73
N ASP A 180 -13.30 41.39 12.41
CA ASP A 180 -13.20 42.54 11.51
C ASP A 180 -14.44 43.49 11.63
N ASP A 181 -15.63 42.94 11.87
CA ASP A 181 -16.87 43.69 11.94
C ASP A 181 -17.72 43.32 13.18
N PRO A 182 -17.23 43.61 14.40
CA PRO A 182 -17.92 43.24 15.64
C PRO A 182 -19.25 43.99 15.90
N GLU A 183 -19.49 45.05 15.17
CA GLU A 183 -20.77 45.82 15.31
C GLU A 183 -21.94 45.11 14.62
N HIS A 184 -21.66 44.29 13.59
CA HIS A 184 -22.69 43.62 12.79
C HIS A 184 -22.71 42.10 12.95
N ILE A 185 -21.61 41.50 13.40
CA ILE A 185 -21.48 40.02 13.57
C ILE A 185 -21.23 39.72 15.05
N SER A 186 -22.25 39.21 15.75
CA SER A 186 -22.11 38.81 17.15
C SER A 186 -21.48 37.45 17.26
N ILE A 187 -20.51 37.33 18.16
CA ILE A 187 -19.82 36.09 18.53
C ILE A 187 -20.35 35.48 19.84
N ASP A 188 -21.39 36.09 20.43
CA ASP A 188 -21.98 35.63 21.67
C ASP A 188 -22.50 34.21 21.57
N GLY A 189 -22.04 33.31 22.46
CA GLY A 189 -22.41 31.90 22.46
C GLY A 189 -21.78 31.07 21.32
N TYR A 190 -20.92 31.68 20.49
CA TYR A 190 -20.29 30.99 19.39
C TYR A 190 -19.37 29.82 19.86
N GLY A 191 -18.64 30.02 20.96
CA GLY A 191 -17.77 29.00 21.51
C GLY A 191 -18.49 27.67 21.79
N GLU A 192 -19.73 27.71 22.33
CA GLU A 192 -20.52 26.50 22.59
C GLU A 192 -20.89 25.77 21.27
N ASN A 193 -21.23 26.51 20.22
CA ASN A 193 -21.53 25.94 18.92
C ASN A 193 -20.26 25.33 18.25
N LEU A 194 -19.14 26.05 18.38
CA LEU A 194 -17.85 25.60 17.86
C LEU A 194 -17.43 24.29 18.51
N LEU A 195 -17.60 24.13 19.83
CA LEU A 195 -17.31 22.86 20.53
C LEU A 195 -18.07 21.68 19.95
N ILE A 196 -19.37 21.84 19.63
CA ILE A 196 -20.17 20.78 19.02
C ILE A 196 -19.62 20.37 17.66
N ILE A 197 -19.19 21.35 16.86
CA ILE A 197 -18.61 21.12 15.53
C ILE A 197 -17.28 20.38 15.65
N ILE A 198 -16.38 20.86 16.51
CA ILE A 198 -15.06 20.28 16.77
C ILE A 198 -15.18 18.82 17.25
N GLU A 199 -16.06 18.53 18.20
CA GLU A 199 -16.26 17.18 18.71
C GLU A 199 -16.70 16.22 17.59
N LYS A 200 -17.59 16.65 16.70
CA LYS A 200 -17.98 15.84 15.54
C LYS A 200 -16.84 15.64 14.54
N LEU A 201 -16.00 16.64 14.32
CA LEU A 201 -14.84 16.55 13.44
C LEU A 201 -13.79 15.60 14.03
N MET A 202 -13.47 15.75 15.32
CA MET A 202 -12.54 14.87 16.03
C MET A 202 -13.04 13.43 16.04
N GLN A 203 -14.35 13.20 16.25
CA GLN A 203 -14.92 11.84 16.17
C GLN A 203 -14.72 11.21 14.79
N LYS A 204 -15.00 11.95 13.71
CA LYS A 204 -14.78 11.46 12.34
C LYS A 204 -13.31 11.13 12.08
N MET A 205 -12.39 12.02 12.47
CA MET A 205 -10.95 11.79 12.28
C MET A 205 -10.44 10.61 13.13
N ASN A 206 -10.91 10.47 14.37
CA ASN A 206 -10.54 9.33 15.21
C ASN A 206 -11.04 7.99 14.65
N GLN A 207 -12.20 7.95 14.00
CA GLN A 207 -12.67 6.76 13.28
C GLN A 207 -11.73 6.43 12.10
N MET A 208 -11.29 7.44 11.34
CA MET A 208 -10.32 7.25 10.26
C MET A 208 -8.95 6.78 10.79
N ILE A 209 -8.48 7.33 11.92
CA ILE A 209 -7.24 6.90 12.58
C ILE A 209 -7.36 5.45 13.04
N ALA A 210 -8.46 5.06 13.67
CA ALA A 210 -8.70 3.68 14.10
C ALA A 210 -8.71 2.69 12.93
N SER A 211 -9.24 3.09 11.77
CA SER A 211 -9.22 2.25 10.57
C SER A 211 -7.80 2.01 10.01
N SER A 212 -6.81 2.82 10.43
CA SER A 212 -5.44 2.72 9.89
C SER A 212 -4.68 1.47 10.35
N GLU A 213 -4.99 0.94 11.52
CA GLU A 213 -4.34 -0.28 12.02
C GLU A 213 -4.68 -1.48 11.13
N ASN A 214 -5.95 -1.63 10.80
CA ASN A 214 -6.40 -2.66 9.88
C ASN A 214 -5.92 -2.39 8.44
N GLY A 215 -5.91 -1.13 8.01
CA GLY A 215 -5.47 -0.74 6.66
C GLY A 215 -4.01 -1.08 6.38
N SER A 216 -3.11 -0.86 7.33
CA SER A 216 -1.68 -1.20 7.19
C SER A 216 -1.48 -2.71 7.10
N LEU A 217 -2.12 -3.49 7.98
CA LEU A 217 -2.04 -4.96 7.96
C LEU A 217 -2.59 -5.56 6.67
N LEU A 218 -3.64 -4.98 6.11
CA LEU A 218 -4.22 -5.44 4.85
C LEU A 218 -3.32 -5.14 3.65
N LYS A 219 -2.61 -4.01 3.67
CA LYS A 219 -1.71 -3.60 2.60
C LYS A 219 -0.37 -4.34 2.64
N GLU A 220 0.28 -4.38 3.79
CA GLU A 220 1.63 -4.91 3.95
C GLU A 220 1.63 -6.43 4.16
N GLY A 221 0.51 -6.97 4.65
CA GLY A 221 0.40 -8.33 5.13
C GLY A 221 0.88 -8.45 6.58
N ILE A 222 0.68 -9.62 7.16
CA ILE A 222 1.00 -9.93 8.55
C ILE A 222 2.30 -10.74 8.57
N ASN A 223 3.37 -10.18 9.14
CA ASN A 223 4.63 -10.90 9.31
C ASN A 223 4.42 -12.04 10.30
N THR A 224 4.45 -13.26 9.79
CA THR A 224 4.06 -14.46 10.52
C THR A 224 5.23 -15.42 10.64
N VAL A 225 5.47 -15.93 11.85
CA VAL A 225 6.43 -17.00 12.08
C VAL A 225 5.72 -18.28 12.50
N ILE A 226 6.11 -19.40 11.90
CA ILE A 226 5.62 -20.73 12.28
C ILE A 226 6.68 -21.40 13.16
N VAL A 227 6.36 -21.60 14.42
CA VAL A 227 7.24 -22.22 15.42
C VAL A 227 6.69 -23.58 15.86
N GLY A 228 7.55 -24.43 16.37
CA GLY A 228 7.21 -25.76 16.87
C GLY A 228 8.43 -26.66 16.81
N LYS A 229 8.42 -27.73 17.61
CA LYS A 229 9.52 -28.69 17.65
C LYS A 229 9.71 -29.41 16.31
N PRO A 230 10.86 -30.07 16.11
CA PRO A 230 11.08 -30.95 14.95
C PRO A 230 9.93 -31.95 14.79
N ASN A 231 9.54 -32.19 13.55
CA ASN A 231 8.44 -33.12 13.19
C ASN A 231 7.04 -32.80 13.76
N ALA A 232 6.81 -31.62 14.33
CA ALA A 232 5.48 -31.18 14.78
C ALA A 232 4.49 -30.95 13.61
N GLY A 233 4.98 -30.92 12.36
CA GLY A 233 4.15 -30.79 11.17
C GLY A 233 4.13 -29.38 10.56
N LYS A 234 5.14 -28.54 10.86
CA LYS A 234 5.25 -27.18 10.29
C LYS A 234 5.27 -27.16 8.76
N SER A 235 6.07 -28.03 8.13
CA SER A 235 6.14 -28.14 6.66
C SER A 235 4.82 -28.66 6.06
N SER A 236 4.14 -29.59 6.75
CA SER A 236 2.83 -30.08 6.31
C SER A 236 1.76 -29.00 6.40
N LEU A 237 1.79 -28.17 7.47
CA LEU A 237 0.92 -27.02 7.61
C LEU A 237 1.17 -25.99 6.50
N LEU A 238 2.42 -25.63 6.26
CA LEU A 238 2.79 -24.71 5.19
C LEU A 238 2.29 -25.19 3.82
N ASN A 239 2.51 -26.48 3.50
CA ASN A 239 2.03 -27.07 2.26
C ASN A 239 0.50 -27.10 2.17
N ALA A 240 -0.21 -27.35 3.27
CA ALA A 240 -1.66 -27.31 3.32
C ALA A 240 -2.21 -25.89 3.06
N LEU A 241 -1.58 -24.88 3.61
CA LEU A 241 -1.93 -23.48 3.38
C LEU A 241 -1.64 -23.03 1.94
N VAL A 242 -0.46 -23.35 1.41
CA VAL A 242 -0.07 -23.01 0.02
C VAL A 242 -0.91 -23.77 -1.01
N GLY A 243 -1.36 -24.99 -0.71
CA GLY A 243 -2.15 -25.81 -1.63
C GLY A 243 -3.59 -25.36 -1.84
N ARG A 244 -4.16 -24.55 -0.95
CA ARG A 244 -5.56 -24.09 -1.02
C ARG A 244 -5.73 -22.84 -1.88
N GLU A 245 -4.81 -21.89 -1.80
CA GLU A 245 -4.80 -20.71 -2.68
C GLU A 245 -3.44 -20.60 -3.34
N ARG A 246 -3.42 -20.53 -4.66
CA ARG A 246 -2.18 -20.30 -5.42
C ARG A 246 -1.58 -18.97 -4.96
N ALA A 247 -0.53 -19.07 -4.13
CA ALA A 247 0.37 -17.96 -3.92
C ALA A 247 0.81 -17.47 -5.31
N ILE A 248 0.48 -16.23 -5.64
CA ILE A 248 1.10 -15.58 -6.78
C ILE A 248 2.52 -15.29 -6.32
N VAL A 249 3.41 -16.27 -6.54
CA VAL A 249 4.85 -16.07 -6.41
C VAL A 249 5.23 -15.16 -7.57
N THR A 250 5.22 -13.86 -7.33
CA THR A 250 5.84 -12.92 -8.25
C THR A 250 7.33 -13.00 -8.03
N ASP A 251 8.02 -13.75 -8.90
CA ASP A 251 9.46 -13.57 -9.10
C ASP A 251 9.70 -12.15 -9.65
N ILE A 252 9.71 -11.15 -8.78
CA ILE A 252 10.22 -9.82 -9.13
C ILE A 252 11.74 -9.97 -9.16
N ALA A 253 12.27 -10.19 -10.35
CA ALA A 253 13.71 -10.17 -10.60
C ALA A 253 14.27 -8.79 -10.26
N GLY A 254 14.89 -8.66 -9.09
CA GLY A 254 15.53 -7.40 -8.67
C GLY A 254 15.77 -7.24 -7.18
N THR A 255 15.09 -7.99 -6.31
CA THR A 255 15.31 -7.93 -4.85
C THR A 255 16.10 -9.16 -4.37
N THR A 256 17.30 -9.31 -4.88
CA THR A 256 18.24 -10.32 -4.39
C THR A 256 18.93 -9.78 -3.15
N ARG A 257 18.59 -10.28 -1.97
CA ARG A 257 19.50 -10.58 -0.83
C ARG A 257 18.86 -10.73 0.54
N ASP A 258 17.54 -10.64 0.69
CA ASP A 258 16.93 -10.87 2.00
C ASP A 258 15.98 -12.08 1.93
N VAL A 259 16.13 -12.98 2.92
CA VAL A 259 15.31 -14.11 3.35
C VAL A 259 14.12 -14.44 2.42
N LEU A 260 14.11 -15.66 1.86
CA LEU A 260 12.98 -16.20 1.10
C LEU A 260 11.70 -16.14 1.97
N GLU A 261 10.90 -15.11 1.82
CA GLU A 261 9.59 -14.99 2.43
C GLU A 261 8.55 -15.60 1.49
N GLU A 262 7.78 -16.57 1.98
CA GLU A 262 6.61 -17.06 1.26
C GLU A 262 5.39 -16.25 1.68
N GLN A 263 4.59 -15.83 0.70
CA GLN A 263 3.34 -15.12 0.93
C GLN A 263 2.18 -16.07 0.72
N ILE A 264 1.32 -16.17 1.73
CA ILE A 264 0.10 -16.97 1.71
C ILE A 264 -1.09 -16.02 1.84
N ASN A 265 -2.06 -16.13 0.93
CA ASN A 265 -3.29 -15.36 1.02
C ASN A 265 -4.38 -16.24 1.64
N LEU A 266 -4.92 -15.84 2.79
CA LEU A 266 -6.02 -16.50 3.48
C LEU A 266 -7.23 -15.56 3.52
N ASN A 267 -8.24 -15.84 2.71
CA ASN A 267 -9.48 -15.06 2.66
C ASN A 267 -9.26 -13.54 2.49
N GLY A 268 -8.28 -13.14 1.66
CA GLY A 268 -7.93 -11.74 1.42
C GLY A 268 -6.93 -11.15 2.41
N ILE A 269 -6.41 -11.94 3.36
CA ILE A 269 -5.35 -11.56 4.30
C ILE A 269 -4.05 -12.18 3.80
N THR A 270 -3.02 -11.36 3.61
CA THR A 270 -1.70 -11.86 3.25
C THR A 270 -0.87 -12.15 4.51
N LEU A 271 -0.42 -13.39 4.68
CA LEU A 271 0.57 -13.77 5.66
C LEU A 271 1.95 -13.82 5.00
N ASN A 272 2.90 -13.02 5.49
CA ASN A 272 4.31 -13.06 5.08
C ASN A 272 5.03 -14.06 5.98
N ILE A 273 5.24 -15.28 5.52
CA ILE A 273 5.88 -16.35 6.33
C ILE A 273 7.38 -16.13 6.36
N MET A 274 7.89 -15.84 7.55
CA MET A 274 9.32 -15.59 7.79
C MET A 274 10.08 -16.92 7.90
N ASP A 275 11.29 -16.98 7.28
CA ASP A 275 12.24 -18.12 7.36
C ASP A 275 11.70 -19.48 6.87
N THR A 276 11.11 -19.49 5.68
CA THR A 276 10.62 -20.73 5.06
C THR A 276 11.73 -21.77 4.78
N ALA A 277 13.00 -21.35 4.68
CA ALA A 277 14.14 -22.25 4.49
C ALA A 277 14.33 -23.24 5.65
N GLY A 278 14.09 -22.80 6.90
CA GLY A 278 14.12 -23.66 8.09
C GLY A 278 12.95 -24.63 8.18
N ILE A 279 11.85 -24.34 7.46
CA ILE A 279 10.64 -25.18 7.46
C ILE A 279 10.71 -26.28 6.39
N ARG A 280 11.42 -26.04 5.27
CA ARG A 280 11.51 -26.96 4.11
C ARG A 280 12.68 -27.94 4.15
N SER A 281 13.72 -27.73 4.98
CA SER A 281 14.87 -28.63 5.06
C SER A 281 14.57 -29.86 5.91
N THR A 282 14.74 -31.04 5.33
CA THR A 282 14.38 -32.35 5.91
C THR A 282 15.56 -33.13 6.55
N GLU A 283 16.70 -32.48 6.87
CA GLU A 283 17.85 -33.18 7.46
C GLU A 283 18.03 -32.84 8.95
N ASP A 284 18.02 -33.87 9.78
CA ASP A 284 18.01 -33.86 11.27
C ASP A 284 19.06 -32.97 11.97
N VAL A 285 20.14 -32.57 11.31
CA VAL A 285 21.23 -31.77 11.89
C VAL A 285 20.93 -30.26 11.81
N VAL A 286 20.10 -29.82 10.86
CA VAL A 286 19.70 -28.42 10.64
C VAL A 286 18.55 -28.02 11.55
N GLU A 287 17.74 -28.97 12.03
CA GLU A 287 16.54 -28.71 12.82
C GLU A 287 16.79 -28.16 14.24
N LYS A 288 17.90 -28.53 14.92
CA LYS A 288 18.26 -27.96 16.23
C LYS A 288 18.62 -26.47 16.14
N ILE A 289 19.24 -26.06 15.03
CA ILE A 289 19.51 -24.64 14.73
C ILE A 289 18.20 -23.92 14.41
N GLY A 290 17.16 -24.63 13.97
CA GLY A 290 15.86 -24.10 13.57
C GLY A 290 15.03 -23.53 14.71
N VAL A 291 15.01 -24.12 15.91
CA VAL A 291 14.20 -23.63 17.05
C VAL A 291 14.78 -22.33 17.58
N ASP A 292 16.08 -22.25 17.81
CA ASP A 292 16.73 -21.04 18.33
C ASP A 292 16.63 -19.88 17.29
N LYS A 293 16.73 -20.19 16.01
CA LYS A 293 16.54 -19.20 14.94
C LYS A 293 15.08 -18.74 14.85
N ALA A 294 14.12 -19.67 14.91
CA ALA A 294 12.71 -19.34 14.92
C ALA A 294 12.33 -18.46 16.12
N LEU A 295 12.88 -18.75 17.32
CA LEU A 295 12.71 -17.93 18.51
C LEU A 295 13.27 -16.51 18.33
N SER A 296 14.38 -16.35 17.60
CA SER A 296 14.92 -15.01 17.30
C SER A 296 14.03 -14.18 16.38
N LEU A 297 13.11 -14.79 15.65
CA LEU A 297 12.15 -14.13 14.77
C LEU A 297 10.84 -13.82 15.45
N VAL A 298 10.52 -14.46 16.58
CA VAL A 298 9.32 -14.22 17.39
C VAL A 298 9.21 -12.73 17.78
N ASP A 299 10.33 -12.08 18.08
CA ASP A 299 10.32 -10.65 18.43
C ASP A 299 10.04 -9.70 17.26
N LYS A 300 10.24 -10.15 16.05
CA LYS A 300 10.04 -9.37 14.81
C LYS A 300 8.71 -9.67 14.14
N ALA A 301 8.04 -10.75 14.55
CA ALA A 301 6.78 -11.18 13.97
C ALA A 301 5.59 -10.43 14.57
N ASP A 302 4.62 -10.08 13.72
CA ASP A 302 3.33 -9.53 14.13
C ASP A 302 2.39 -10.64 14.62
N PHE A 303 2.62 -11.86 14.16
CA PHE A 303 1.78 -13.02 14.45
C PHE A 303 2.60 -14.31 14.54
N ILE A 304 2.23 -15.17 15.48
CA ILE A 304 2.92 -16.43 15.72
C ILE A 304 1.94 -17.60 15.59
N ILE A 305 2.32 -18.58 14.78
CA ILE A 305 1.60 -19.86 14.68
C ILE A 305 2.47 -20.91 15.36
N TYR A 306 2.06 -21.35 16.57
CA TYR A 306 2.74 -22.41 17.29
C TYR A 306 2.09 -23.74 16.98
N VAL A 307 2.87 -24.68 16.40
CA VAL A 307 2.43 -26.02 16.00
C VAL A 307 2.90 -27.02 17.04
N VAL A 308 1.95 -27.63 17.76
CA VAL A 308 2.18 -28.67 18.78
C VAL A 308 1.84 -30.04 18.21
N ASP A 309 2.74 -31.00 18.38
CA ASP A 309 2.47 -32.41 18.11
C ASP A 309 1.73 -33.04 19.29
N THR A 310 0.41 -33.21 19.17
CA THR A 310 -0.40 -33.78 20.26
C THR A 310 -0.21 -35.29 20.46
N SER A 311 0.47 -35.97 19.54
CA SER A 311 0.78 -37.41 19.68
C SER A 311 2.00 -37.70 20.57
N THR A 312 2.69 -36.66 21.07
CA THR A 312 3.87 -36.76 21.93
C THR A 312 3.75 -35.85 23.15
N ALA A 313 4.44 -36.19 24.26
CA ALA A 313 4.52 -35.31 25.42
C ALA A 313 5.28 -34.01 25.10
N LEU A 314 4.97 -32.95 25.84
CA LEU A 314 5.70 -31.70 25.79
C LEU A 314 7.13 -31.90 26.31
N ASP A 315 8.08 -31.23 25.70
CA ASP A 315 9.50 -31.27 26.07
C ASP A 315 10.07 -29.87 26.33
N GLU A 316 11.37 -29.78 26.62
CA GLU A 316 12.04 -28.50 26.91
C GLU A 316 11.97 -27.48 25.75
N ASN A 317 11.83 -27.93 24.50
CA ASN A 317 11.68 -27.02 23.35
C ASN A 317 10.28 -26.43 23.32
N ASP A 318 9.24 -27.22 23.64
CA ASP A 318 7.88 -26.73 23.77
C ASP A 318 7.79 -25.67 24.90
N GLU A 319 8.47 -25.90 26.04
CA GLU A 319 8.51 -24.93 27.14
C GLU A 319 9.13 -23.60 26.72
N LYS A 320 10.26 -23.62 26.03
CA LYS A 320 10.90 -22.40 25.51
C LYS A 320 10.01 -21.63 24.55
N ILE A 321 9.29 -22.34 23.67
CA ILE A 321 8.36 -21.72 22.73
C ILE A 321 7.18 -21.11 23.47
N ILE A 322 6.58 -21.83 24.41
CA ILE A 322 5.47 -21.36 25.24
C ILE A 322 5.86 -20.08 25.99
N ASP A 323 7.06 -20.04 26.60
CA ASP A 323 7.55 -18.86 27.29
C ASP A 323 7.75 -17.67 26.35
N ALA A 324 8.26 -17.90 25.14
CA ALA A 324 8.52 -16.86 24.16
C ALA A 324 7.23 -16.24 23.58
N ILE A 325 6.14 -17.02 23.46
CA ILE A 325 4.88 -16.56 22.87
C ILE A 325 3.89 -15.99 23.89
N ARG A 326 4.15 -16.11 25.18
CA ARG A 326 3.21 -15.81 26.28
C ARG A 326 2.56 -14.42 26.17
N GLU A 327 3.35 -13.40 25.83
CA GLU A 327 2.88 -12.00 25.70
C GLU A 327 2.71 -11.56 24.24
N LYS A 328 2.84 -12.49 23.29
CA LYS A 328 2.76 -12.19 21.86
C LYS A 328 1.38 -12.53 21.29
N LYS A 329 1.03 -11.96 20.15
CA LYS A 329 -0.17 -12.34 19.41
C LYS A 329 0.06 -13.69 18.74
N ALA A 330 -0.53 -14.75 19.29
CA ALA A 330 -0.25 -16.11 18.84
C ALA A 330 -1.52 -16.96 18.74
N ILE A 331 -1.46 -17.99 17.89
CA ILE A 331 -2.41 -19.07 17.80
C ILE A 331 -1.69 -20.40 18.01
N ILE A 332 -2.30 -21.32 18.71
CA ILE A 332 -1.73 -22.63 19.02
C ILE A 332 -2.49 -23.68 18.22
N LEU A 333 -1.77 -24.41 17.38
CA LEU A 333 -2.34 -25.48 16.57
C LEU A 333 -2.01 -26.83 17.19
N LEU A 334 -3.03 -27.50 17.68
CA LEU A 334 -2.95 -28.87 18.20
C LEU A 334 -2.95 -29.83 17.02
N ASN A 335 -1.76 -30.05 16.43
CA ASN A 335 -1.63 -30.82 15.20
C ASN A 335 -1.57 -32.34 15.46
N LYS A 336 -1.80 -33.09 14.39
CA LYS A 336 -1.94 -34.55 14.37
C LYS A 336 -3.14 -35.06 15.18
N SER A 337 -4.25 -34.33 15.13
CA SER A 337 -5.51 -34.70 15.77
C SER A 337 -6.10 -36.02 15.23
N ASP A 338 -5.59 -36.52 14.10
CA ASP A 338 -5.87 -37.83 13.54
C ASP A 338 -5.19 -38.98 14.27
N LEU A 339 -4.24 -38.73 15.18
CA LEU A 339 -3.53 -39.71 15.96
C LEU A 339 -4.05 -39.75 17.43
N ILE A 340 -3.55 -40.74 18.19
CA ILE A 340 -3.86 -40.83 19.63
C ILE A 340 -3.19 -39.64 20.33
N GLN A 341 -3.99 -38.84 21.03
CA GLN A 341 -3.50 -37.68 21.77
C GLN A 341 -2.82 -38.08 23.09
N VAL A 342 -1.62 -37.56 23.30
CA VAL A 342 -0.83 -37.68 24.52
C VAL A 342 -0.83 -36.37 25.28
N THR A 343 -0.74 -35.23 24.59
CA THR A 343 -0.80 -33.87 25.14
C THR A 343 -2.18 -33.29 24.83
N GLY A 344 -2.85 -32.80 25.88
CA GLY A 344 -4.17 -32.16 25.80
C GLY A 344 -4.09 -30.63 25.85
N GLU A 345 -5.20 -30.00 25.50
CA GLU A 345 -5.36 -28.54 25.57
C GLU A 345 -5.16 -27.98 26.98
N ASP A 346 -5.66 -28.67 28.02
CA ASP A 346 -5.55 -28.25 29.41
C ASP A 346 -4.11 -28.16 29.91
N GLU A 347 -3.24 -29.10 29.48
CA GLU A 347 -1.81 -29.10 29.85
C GLU A 347 -1.09 -27.87 29.26
N ILE A 348 -1.43 -27.49 28.03
CA ILE A 348 -0.84 -26.31 27.38
C ILE A 348 -1.36 -25.03 28.04
N LYS A 349 -2.65 -24.95 28.37
CA LYS A 349 -3.24 -23.82 29.10
C LYS A 349 -2.58 -23.60 30.46
N GLU A 350 -2.32 -24.67 31.22
CA GLU A 350 -1.63 -24.60 32.50
C GLU A 350 -0.23 -23.99 32.36
N LYS A 351 0.54 -24.42 31.32
CA LYS A 351 1.88 -23.89 31.08
C LYS A 351 1.89 -22.44 30.58
N LEU A 352 0.83 -21.99 29.86
CA LEU A 352 0.65 -20.60 29.44
C LEU A 352 0.35 -19.64 30.57
N SER A 353 0.07 -20.15 31.80
CA SER A 353 -0.11 -19.35 33.02
C SER A 353 -1.15 -18.22 32.87
N GLY A 354 -2.25 -18.46 32.16
CA GLY A 354 -3.39 -17.52 32.00
C GLY A 354 -3.33 -16.60 30.80
N ALA A 355 -2.36 -16.77 29.88
CA ALA A 355 -2.41 -16.09 28.60
C ALA A 355 -3.56 -16.67 27.74
N ASP A 356 -4.41 -15.78 27.21
CA ASP A 356 -5.61 -16.17 26.43
C ASP A 356 -5.27 -16.32 24.94
N HIS A 357 -4.62 -17.44 24.58
CA HIS A 357 -4.35 -17.79 23.19
C HIS A 357 -5.43 -18.70 22.62
N LYS A 358 -5.87 -18.44 21.39
CA LYS A 358 -6.78 -19.35 20.67
C LYS A 358 -6.07 -20.66 20.37
N MET A 359 -6.74 -21.79 20.65
CA MET A 359 -6.25 -23.13 20.36
C MET A 359 -7.16 -23.83 19.35
N ILE A 360 -6.57 -24.45 18.34
CA ILE A 360 -7.31 -25.13 17.26
C ILE A 360 -6.72 -26.53 17.06
N ALA A 361 -7.58 -27.54 17.13
CA ALA A 361 -7.22 -28.90 16.76
C ALA A 361 -7.20 -29.05 15.24
N ILE A 362 -6.04 -29.47 14.68
CA ILE A 362 -5.87 -29.66 13.25
C ILE A 362 -5.23 -31.02 12.94
N SER A 363 -5.41 -31.49 11.71
CA SER A 363 -4.50 -32.46 11.07
C SER A 363 -4.02 -31.84 9.76
N ALA A 364 -2.78 -31.32 9.77
CA ALA A 364 -2.20 -30.73 8.58
C ALA A 364 -2.03 -31.75 7.44
N LYS A 365 -1.90 -33.05 7.77
CA LYS A 365 -1.80 -34.14 6.81
C LYS A 365 -3.12 -34.44 6.12
N GLU A 366 -4.23 -34.44 6.87
CA GLU A 366 -5.58 -34.75 6.37
C GLU A 366 -6.37 -33.48 6.00
N ASN A 367 -5.75 -32.29 6.06
CA ASN A 367 -6.38 -30.98 5.82
C ASN A 367 -7.60 -30.70 6.72
N LEU A 368 -7.62 -31.22 7.95
CA LEU A 368 -8.69 -30.98 8.91
C LEU A 368 -8.40 -29.75 9.77
N GLY A 369 -9.43 -28.92 10.03
CA GLY A 369 -9.34 -27.76 10.91
C GLY A 369 -8.64 -26.52 10.29
N ILE A 370 -8.18 -26.59 9.04
CA ILE A 370 -7.55 -25.45 8.36
C ILE A 370 -8.55 -24.31 8.11
N ASP A 371 -9.82 -24.64 7.81
CA ASP A 371 -10.89 -23.64 7.65
C ASP A 371 -11.11 -22.84 8.95
N VAL A 372 -11.09 -23.53 10.10
CA VAL A 372 -11.23 -22.90 11.41
C VAL A 372 -10.03 -21.97 11.70
N LEU A 373 -8.82 -22.36 11.27
CA LEU A 373 -7.62 -21.51 11.37
C LEU A 373 -7.80 -20.21 10.58
N GLU A 374 -8.28 -20.29 9.33
CA GLU A 374 -8.52 -19.13 8.47
C GLU A 374 -9.55 -18.17 9.08
N GLU A 375 -10.68 -18.72 9.57
CA GLU A 375 -11.72 -17.93 10.26
C GLU A 375 -11.18 -17.28 11.53
N THR A 376 -10.40 -18.01 12.33
CA THR A 376 -9.82 -17.50 13.58
C THR A 376 -8.82 -16.38 13.32
N ILE A 377 -7.96 -16.49 12.31
CA ILE A 377 -7.04 -15.42 11.93
C ILE A 377 -7.83 -14.17 11.51
N THR A 378 -8.87 -14.35 10.72
CA THR A 378 -9.75 -13.25 10.30
C THR A 378 -10.41 -12.58 11.51
N GLU A 379 -10.90 -13.34 12.48
CA GLU A 379 -11.49 -12.82 13.72
C GLU A 379 -10.46 -12.05 14.56
N MET A 380 -9.26 -12.61 14.72
CA MET A 380 -8.20 -12.03 15.55
C MET A 380 -7.69 -10.68 15.05
N PHE A 381 -7.63 -10.47 13.76
CA PHE A 381 -7.06 -9.26 13.16
C PHE A 381 -8.12 -8.26 12.69
N PHE A 382 -9.34 -8.71 12.40
CA PHE A 382 -10.37 -7.88 11.78
C PHE A 382 -11.71 -7.92 12.51
N HIS A 383 -11.75 -8.42 13.77
CA HIS A 383 -12.95 -8.55 14.61
C HIS A 383 -14.14 -9.21 13.89
N GLY A 384 -13.84 -10.23 13.05
CA GLY A 384 -14.87 -10.99 12.34
C GLY A 384 -15.51 -10.28 11.16
N THR A 385 -15.19 -9.02 10.93
CA THR A 385 -15.77 -8.27 9.80
C THR A 385 -14.66 -7.61 8.97
N ILE A 386 -14.14 -8.35 8.00
CA ILE A 386 -13.67 -7.69 6.78
C ILE A 386 -14.94 -7.25 6.06
N SER A 387 -15.55 -6.16 6.53
CA SER A 387 -16.70 -5.61 5.83
C SER A 387 -16.15 -4.83 4.63
N PHE A 388 -16.50 -5.27 3.44
CA PHE A 388 -16.32 -4.51 2.20
C PHE A 388 -17.28 -3.29 2.15
N ASN A 389 -17.59 -2.71 3.32
CA ASN A 389 -18.35 -1.47 3.41
C ASN A 389 -17.54 -0.36 2.74
N ASP A 390 -18.22 0.69 2.29
CA ASP A 390 -17.61 1.88 1.67
C ASP A 390 -16.72 2.71 2.63
N GLU A 391 -16.12 2.07 3.63
CA GLU A 391 -15.21 2.69 4.58
C GLU A 391 -13.85 2.92 3.91
N VAL A 392 -13.38 4.15 4.00
CA VAL A 392 -12.05 4.53 3.53
C VAL A 392 -11.04 4.14 4.61
N TYR A 393 -10.23 3.14 4.33
CA TYR A 393 -9.13 2.75 5.21
C TYR A 393 -7.91 3.64 4.98
N ILE A 394 -7.33 4.12 6.08
CA ILE A 394 -6.05 4.83 6.03
C ILE A 394 -4.94 3.76 5.99
N THR A 395 -4.23 3.68 4.87
CA THR A 395 -3.16 2.69 4.65
C THR A 395 -1.75 3.31 4.74
N ASN A 396 -1.66 4.65 4.75
CA ASN A 396 -0.40 5.37 4.74
C ASN A 396 -0.13 6.04 6.09
N ILE A 397 1.07 5.79 6.66
CA ILE A 397 1.52 6.35 7.95
C ILE A 397 1.52 7.88 7.92
N ARG A 398 1.88 8.51 6.80
CA ARG A 398 1.85 9.96 6.61
C ARG A 398 0.44 10.52 6.83
N HIS A 399 -0.57 9.90 6.24
CA HIS A 399 -1.97 10.31 6.40
C HIS A 399 -2.45 10.14 7.85
N LYS A 400 -2.08 9.01 8.49
CA LYS A 400 -2.37 8.77 9.92
C LYS A 400 -1.77 9.86 10.79
N HIS A 401 -0.51 10.21 10.56
CA HIS A 401 0.19 11.24 11.32
C HIS A 401 -0.48 12.61 11.16
N ALA A 402 -0.78 13.02 9.95
CA ALA A 402 -1.47 14.29 9.67
C ALA A 402 -2.85 14.36 10.35
N LEU A 403 -3.62 13.27 10.33
CA LEU A 403 -4.90 13.18 11.05
C LEU A 403 -4.73 13.33 12.57
N ILE A 404 -3.69 12.69 13.15
CA ILE A 404 -3.39 12.80 14.58
C ILE A 404 -3.03 14.25 14.93
N GLN A 405 -2.16 14.91 14.16
CA GLN A 405 -1.78 16.31 14.39
C GLN A 405 -3.00 17.23 14.30
N ALA A 406 -3.85 17.05 13.28
CA ALA A 406 -5.08 17.82 13.15
C ALA A 406 -6.03 17.62 14.35
N VAL A 407 -6.14 16.39 14.88
CA VAL A 407 -6.94 16.14 16.11
C VAL A 407 -6.32 16.84 17.32
N GLU A 408 -4.98 16.84 17.47
CA GLU A 408 -4.33 17.56 18.58
C GLU A 408 -4.56 19.08 18.49
N SER A 409 -4.46 19.67 17.29
CA SER A 409 -4.78 21.10 17.09
C SER A 409 -6.24 21.40 17.46
N LEU A 410 -7.20 20.56 17.06
CA LEU A 410 -8.60 20.75 17.47
C LEU A 410 -8.83 20.57 19.00
N LYS A 411 -8.03 19.76 19.68
CA LYS A 411 -8.06 19.68 21.15
C LYS A 411 -7.60 20.99 21.79
N LEU A 412 -6.62 21.68 21.19
CA LEU A 412 -6.19 23.00 21.67
C LEU A 412 -7.29 24.03 21.48
N VAL A 413 -7.99 24.02 20.33
CA VAL A 413 -9.19 24.86 20.14
C VAL A 413 -10.22 24.61 21.26
N LYS A 414 -10.52 23.33 21.54
CA LYS A 414 -11.46 22.96 22.60
C LYS A 414 -11.03 23.53 23.95
N GLN A 415 -9.76 23.40 24.33
CA GLN A 415 -9.20 23.93 25.58
C GLN A 415 -9.28 25.46 25.62
N SER A 416 -9.00 26.15 24.52
CA SER A 416 -9.08 27.60 24.43
C SER A 416 -10.51 28.11 24.65
N VAL A 417 -11.51 27.44 24.06
CA VAL A 417 -12.92 27.74 24.26
C VAL A 417 -13.36 27.51 25.72
N GLU A 418 -13.02 26.31 26.30
CA GLU A 418 -13.36 25.94 27.67
C GLU A 418 -12.72 26.87 28.70
N ASN A 419 -11.54 27.43 28.43
CA ASN A 419 -10.83 28.39 29.27
C ASN A 419 -11.30 29.83 29.06
N GLY A 420 -12.24 30.08 28.14
CA GLY A 420 -12.75 31.42 27.86
C GLY A 420 -11.69 32.36 27.27
N MET A 421 -10.77 31.80 26.45
CA MET A 421 -9.75 32.61 25.76
C MET A 421 -10.39 33.45 24.66
N PRO A 422 -9.75 34.55 24.25
CA PRO A 422 -10.18 35.31 23.07
C PRO A 422 -10.25 34.48 21.79
N GLU A 423 -11.17 34.82 20.91
CA GLU A 423 -11.52 34.06 19.72
C GLU A 423 -10.39 34.00 18.66
N ASP A 424 -9.49 34.96 18.65
CA ASP A 424 -8.30 34.96 17.80
C ASP A 424 -7.36 33.75 18.07
N PHE A 425 -7.39 33.21 19.30
CA PHE A 425 -6.68 31.98 19.61
C PHE A 425 -7.30 30.75 18.94
N TYR A 426 -8.62 30.74 18.73
CA TYR A 426 -9.30 29.62 18.08
C TYR A 426 -8.90 29.51 16.60
N SER A 427 -8.75 30.67 15.90
CA SER A 427 -8.41 30.68 14.46
C SER A 427 -7.01 30.15 14.20
N ILE A 428 -6.05 30.36 15.11
CA ILE A 428 -4.69 29.84 14.98
C ILE A 428 -4.69 28.31 14.96
N ASP A 429 -5.24 27.69 16.02
CA ASP A 429 -5.27 26.24 16.15
C ASP A 429 -6.18 25.57 15.09
N LEU A 430 -7.26 26.26 14.65
CA LEU A 430 -8.07 25.80 13.53
C LEU A 430 -7.28 25.83 12.21
N MET A 431 -6.45 26.86 11.99
CA MET A 431 -5.60 26.96 10.80
C MET A 431 -4.55 25.85 10.80
N ASP A 432 -3.93 25.56 11.93
CA ASP A 432 -2.99 24.44 12.04
C ASP A 432 -3.65 23.10 11.67
N ALA A 433 -4.86 22.84 12.18
CA ALA A 433 -5.62 21.64 11.82
C ALA A 433 -5.97 21.61 10.32
N TYR A 434 -6.29 22.76 9.72
CA TYR A 434 -6.58 22.88 8.30
C TYR A 434 -5.36 22.60 7.44
N GLU A 435 -4.19 23.10 7.81
CA GLU A 435 -2.92 22.89 7.10
C GLU A 435 -2.45 21.43 7.19
N GLU A 436 -2.52 20.82 8.38
CA GLU A 436 -2.18 19.42 8.58
C GLU A 436 -3.01 18.50 7.68
N LEU A 437 -4.32 18.73 7.61
CA LEU A 437 -5.19 17.98 6.70
C LEU A 437 -4.88 18.27 5.22
N GLY A 438 -4.44 19.49 4.89
CA GLY A 438 -4.00 19.88 3.55
C GLY A 438 -2.77 19.12 3.09
N SER A 439 -1.90 18.74 4.03
CA SER A 439 -0.71 17.94 3.74
C SER A 439 -1.05 16.56 3.17
N ILE A 440 -2.21 15.98 3.50
CA ILE A 440 -2.66 14.69 2.96
C ILE A 440 -2.88 14.76 1.45
N THR A 441 -3.51 15.83 0.98
CA THR A 441 -3.82 16.05 -0.45
C THR A 441 -2.69 16.74 -1.21
N GLY A 442 -1.68 17.25 -0.50
CA GLY A 442 -0.52 17.92 -1.11
C GLY A 442 -0.72 19.42 -1.33
N GLU A 443 -1.74 20.04 -0.71
CA GLU A 443 -2.02 21.47 -0.89
C GLU A 443 -1.05 22.38 -0.09
N THR A 444 -0.42 21.86 0.96
CA THR A 444 0.45 22.62 1.88
C THR A 444 1.88 22.09 1.93
N ILE A 445 2.28 21.21 0.97
CA ILE A 445 3.57 20.52 0.99
C ILE A 445 4.61 21.28 0.15
N GLY A 446 5.84 21.39 0.70
CA GLY A 446 6.98 21.93 -0.02
C GLY A 446 7.52 20.99 -1.10
N GLU A 447 8.23 21.56 -2.09
CA GLU A 447 8.79 20.83 -3.25
C GLU A 447 9.72 19.68 -2.85
N ASP A 448 10.52 19.85 -1.78
CA ASP A 448 11.49 18.83 -1.31
C ASP A 448 10.79 17.54 -0.88
N LEU A 449 9.67 17.65 -0.13
CA LEU A 449 8.91 16.47 0.31
C LEU A 449 8.19 15.81 -0.87
N VAL A 450 7.68 16.59 -1.81
CA VAL A 450 7.11 16.06 -3.06
C VAL A 450 8.17 15.25 -3.80
N HIS A 451 9.39 15.79 -3.95
CA HIS A 451 10.49 15.08 -4.60
C HIS A 451 10.84 13.76 -3.88
N GLU A 452 10.93 13.77 -2.56
CA GLU A 452 11.23 12.56 -1.78
C GLU A 452 10.16 11.47 -1.95
N ILE A 453 8.87 11.84 -1.89
CA ILE A 453 7.77 10.89 -2.06
C ILE A 453 7.88 10.22 -3.44
N PHE A 454 8.02 11.00 -4.50
CA PHE A 454 8.06 10.45 -5.87
C PHE A 454 9.36 9.70 -6.20
N SER A 455 10.46 9.97 -5.51
CA SER A 455 11.71 9.21 -5.69
C SER A 455 11.58 7.71 -5.35
N LYS A 456 10.59 7.35 -4.56
CA LYS A 456 10.28 5.96 -4.14
C LYS A 456 9.33 5.23 -5.11
N PHE A 457 8.84 5.94 -6.14
CA PHE A 457 7.94 5.34 -7.13
C PHE A 457 8.73 4.57 -8.20
N CYS A 458 8.11 3.52 -8.75
CA CYS A 458 8.62 2.87 -9.94
C CYS A 458 8.52 3.81 -11.16
N MET A 459 9.45 3.62 -12.12
CA MET A 459 9.41 4.36 -13.39
C MET A 459 8.15 4.06 -14.19
#